data_cfb4ac3f0f42c6603bfe0292d86b9934
#
_entry.id   cfb4ac3f0f42c6603bfe0292d86b9934
#
_cell.length_a   1.000
_cell.length_b   1.000
_cell.length_c   1.000
_cell.angle_alpha   90.00
_cell.angle_beta   90.00
_cell.angle_gamma   90.00
#
_symmetry.space_group_name_H-M   'P 1'
#
loop_
_entity.id
_entity.type
_entity.pdbx_description
1 polymer ?
#
loop_
_entity_poly.entity_id
_entity_poly.type
_entity_poly.pdbx_seq_one_letter_code
_entity_poly.pdbx_strand_id
1 'polypeptide(L)'
;MKASRSTIMIFLSIWVFSYIIAVILTEIISSNSNGYLLPAISRSLLWPILIIAHFLFVRKFEETAFDGFWLVSLYAMLAGWILFAAVNVGSALLILSIPIVFLSLQLFRLSKMNYGNLLKHIRSSFLGSLTFSLSLVILVCSLSFFFSSEAASVLLLFALLIPSVLLTHFKADVLSGTVFAWFSFAVGMANSGASGHIAVAGFSLGPMFMLLSIFSSLLASEDPSKKVFATVNPRKPVDEDDLRIRLDADRTRSK
;
A
#
# COMPACT_ATOMS: atom_id res chain seq x y z
N MET A 1 -10.54 -7.46 -19.56
CA MET A 1 -11.40 -6.29 -19.88
C MET A 1 -10.55 -5.03 -19.66
N LYS A 2 -10.28 -4.25 -20.69
CA LYS A 2 -9.46 -3.03 -20.55
C LYS A 2 -10.39 -1.88 -20.11
N ALA A 3 -10.13 -1.32 -18.93
CA ALA A 3 -10.83 -0.10 -18.50
C ALA A 3 -10.14 1.12 -19.13
N SER A 4 -10.91 2.04 -19.68
CA SER A 4 -10.37 3.29 -20.22
C SER A 4 -9.84 4.16 -19.09
N ARG A 5 -8.88 5.04 -19.40
CA ARG A 5 -8.37 6.03 -18.44
C ARG A 5 -9.49 6.89 -17.84
N SER A 6 -10.48 7.24 -18.66
CA SER A 6 -11.65 8.00 -18.21
C SER A 6 -12.45 7.23 -17.15
N THR A 7 -12.68 5.92 -17.36
CA THR A 7 -13.35 5.07 -16.37
C THR A 7 -12.59 5.02 -15.05
N ILE A 8 -11.26 4.85 -15.11
CA ILE A 8 -10.42 4.82 -13.90
C ILE A 8 -10.51 6.16 -13.16
N MET A 9 -10.47 7.30 -13.87
CA MET A 9 -10.61 8.63 -13.28
C MET A 9 -11.98 8.86 -12.63
N ILE A 10 -13.06 8.35 -13.21
CA ILE A 10 -14.41 8.43 -12.62
C ILE A 10 -14.43 7.69 -11.28
N PHE A 11 -13.94 6.46 -11.21
CA PHE A 11 -13.93 5.70 -9.96
C PHE A 11 -12.99 6.29 -8.91
N LEU A 12 -11.86 6.86 -9.32
CA LEU A 12 -11.00 7.63 -8.42
C LEU A 12 -11.74 8.85 -7.85
N SER A 13 -12.50 9.56 -8.68
CA SER A 13 -13.33 10.69 -8.22
C SER A 13 -14.43 10.24 -7.25
N ILE A 14 -15.10 9.12 -7.50
CA ILE A 14 -16.09 8.53 -6.59
C ILE A 14 -15.44 8.25 -5.23
N TRP A 15 -14.24 7.67 -5.21
CA TRP A 15 -13.53 7.42 -3.95
C TRP A 15 -13.20 8.71 -3.20
N VAL A 16 -12.73 9.77 -3.90
CA VAL A 16 -12.47 11.09 -3.29
C VAL A 16 -13.74 11.68 -2.67
N PHE A 17 -14.87 11.65 -3.40
CA PHE A 17 -16.15 12.11 -2.87
C PHE A 17 -16.60 11.30 -1.67
N SER A 18 -16.46 9.98 -1.72
CA SER A 18 -16.77 9.09 -0.59
C SER A 18 -15.94 9.44 0.65
N TYR A 19 -14.66 9.77 0.47
CA TYR A 19 -13.80 10.22 1.56
C TYR A 19 -14.29 11.55 2.17
N ILE A 20 -14.62 12.53 1.34
CA ILE A 20 -15.14 13.84 1.81
C ILE A 20 -16.45 13.65 2.59
N ILE A 21 -17.36 12.85 2.06
CA ILE A 21 -18.64 12.52 2.74
C ILE A 21 -18.36 11.81 4.06
N ALA A 22 -17.44 10.84 4.09
CA ALA A 22 -17.11 10.10 5.30
C ALA A 22 -16.52 11.01 6.39
N VAL A 23 -15.65 11.96 6.02
CA VAL A 23 -15.12 12.97 6.98
C VAL A 23 -16.25 13.80 7.58
N ILE A 24 -17.18 14.29 6.75
CA ILE A 24 -18.34 15.07 7.21
C ILE A 24 -19.23 14.23 8.14
N LEU A 25 -19.55 12.98 7.74
CA LEU A 25 -20.37 12.08 8.53
C LEU A 25 -19.70 11.73 9.87
N THR A 26 -18.39 11.54 9.88
CA THR A 26 -17.66 11.20 11.10
C THR A 26 -17.70 12.36 12.10
N GLU A 27 -17.64 13.61 11.66
CA GLU A 27 -17.80 14.78 12.54
C GLU A 27 -19.24 14.88 13.11
N ILE A 28 -20.26 14.49 12.33
CA ILE A 28 -21.66 14.55 12.75
C ILE A 28 -22.00 13.37 13.69
N ILE A 29 -21.49 12.16 13.39
CA ILE A 29 -21.89 10.90 14.08
C ILE A 29 -20.92 10.55 15.22
N SER A 30 -19.81 11.27 15.39
CA SER A 30 -18.63 10.88 16.18
C SER A 30 -18.83 10.63 17.67
N SER A 31 -20.06 10.64 18.19
CA SER A 31 -20.33 10.38 19.61
C SER A 31 -20.33 8.89 20.02
N ASN A 32 -20.35 7.93 19.07
CA ASN A 32 -20.56 6.50 19.38
C ASN A 32 -19.73 5.51 18.54
N SER A 33 -18.47 5.79 18.23
CA SER A 33 -17.65 4.79 17.51
C SER A 33 -17.20 3.67 18.45
N ASN A 34 -17.71 2.45 18.25
CA ASN A 34 -17.37 1.26 19.03
C ASN A 34 -16.01 0.62 18.69
N GLY A 35 -15.20 1.25 17.84
CA GLY A 35 -13.93 0.68 17.39
C GLY A 35 -12.73 1.48 17.85
N TYR A 36 -11.81 0.86 18.59
CA TYR A 36 -10.60 1.51 19.12
C TYR A 36 -9.61 1.97 18.03
N LEU A 37 -9.54 1.28 16.90
CA LEU A 37 -8.57 1.56 15.84
C LEU A 37 -9.16 2.39 14.70
N LEU A 38 -10.47 2.34 14.50
CA LEU A 38 -11.16 2.98 13.39
C LEU A 38 -11.03 4.52 13.38
N PRO A 39 -11.14 5.24 14.52
CA PRO A 39 -10.96 6.70 14.55
C PRO A 39 -9.59 7.16 14.09
N ALA A 40 -8.56 6.36 14.35
CA ALA A 40 -7.19 6.69 13.95
C ALA A 40 -7.01 6.70 12.42
N ILE A 41 -7.63 5.75 11.72
CA ILE A 41 -7.52 5.66 10.27
C ILE A 41 -8.41 6.69 9.56
N SER A 42 -9.64 6.93 10.04
CA SER A 42 -10.58 7.85 9.40
C SER A 42 -10.08 9.30 9.39
N ARG A 43 -9.34 9.70 10.44
CA ARG A 43 -8.73 11.04 10.57
C ARG A 43 -7.29 11.11 10.07
N SER A 44 -6.75 10.03 9.52
CA SER A 44 -5.36 9.96 9.09
C SER A 44 -5.09 10.78 7.84
N LEU A 45 -3.99 11.54 7.85
CA LEU A 45 -3.43 12.21 6.68
C LEU A 45 -2.95 11.24 5.59
N LEU A 46 -2.92 9.94 5.86
CA LEU A 46 -2.58 8.92 4.86
C LEU A 46 -3.58 8.90 3.70
N TRP A 47 -4.87 9.21 3.93
CA TRP A 47 -5.87 9.22 2.87
C TRP A 47 -5.61 10.29 1.81
N PRO A 48 -5.43 11.58 2.14
CA PRO A 48 -5.07 12.59 1.15
C PRO A 48 -3.79 12.24 0.40
N ILE A 49 -2.76 11.76 1.10
CA ILE A 49 -1.49 11.35 0.47
C ILE A 49 -1.72 10.22 -0.54
N LEU A 50 -2.48 9.19 -0.15
CA LEU A 50 -2.82 8.07 -1.03
C LEU A 50 -3.62 8.52 -2.25
N ILE A 51 -4.65 9.35 -2.06
CA ILE A 51 -5.48 9.90 -3.13
C ILE A 51 -4.62 10.69 -4.13
N ILE A 52 -3.75 11.57 -3.64
CA ILE A 52 -2.84 12.36 -4.50
C ILE A 52 -1.89 11.42 -5.27
N ALA A 53 -1.33 10.42 -4.60
CA ALA A 53 -0.44 9.45 -5.24
C ALA A 53 -1.15 8.67 -6.37
N HIS A 54 -2.38 8.23 -6.14
CA HIS A 54 -3.19 7.55 -7.16
C HIS A 54 -3.57 8.48 -8.31
N PHE A 55 -3.94 9.72 -8.02
CA PHE A 55 -4.24 10.73 -9.06
C PHE A 55 -3.04 10.97 -9.98
N LEU A 56 -1.85 11.16 -9.40
CA LEU A 56 -0.61 11.34 -10.17
C LEU A 56 -0.23 10.09 -10.98
N PHE A 57 -0.52 8.90 -10.45
CA PHE A 57 -0.31 7.65 -11.16
C PHE A 57 -1.25 7.52 -12.34
N VAL A 58 -2.57 7.68 -12.14
CA VAL A 58 -3.58 7.53 -13.20
C VAL A 58 -3.41 8.58 -14.29
N ARG A 59 -2.99 9.81 -13.95
CA ARG A 59 -2.71 10.86 -14.94
C ARG A 59 -1.64 10.45 -15.95
N LYS A 60 -0.65 9.63 -15.52
CA LYS A 60 0.47 9.15 -16.36
C LYS A 60 0.30 7.70 -16.81
N PHE A 61 -0.86 7.12 -16.58
CA PHE A 61 -1.14 5.74 -16.91
C PHE A 61 -1.16 5.55 -18.43
N GLU A 62 -0.30 4.66 -18.92
CA GLU A 62 -0.29 4.21 -20.31
C GLU A 62 -1.14 2.93 -20.39
N GLU A 63 -2.17 2.93 -21.24
CA GLU A 63 -3.18 1.85 -21.35
C GLU A 63 -2.61 0.47 -21.72
N THR A 64 -1.36 0.41 -22.13
CA THR A 64 -0.73 -0.80 -22.67
C THR A 64 -0.21 -1.79 -21.62
N ALA A 65 -0.02 -1.37 -20.36
CA ALA A 65 0.73 -2.15 -19.38
C ALA A 65 -0.13 -2.74 -18.23
N PHE A 66 -1.39 -2.32 -18.08
CA PHE A 66 -2.18 -2.63 -16.89
C PHE A 66 -3.64 -2.90 -17.20
N ASP A 67 -4.18 -3.95 -16.60
CA ASP A 67 -5.61 -4.20 -16.66
C ASP A 67 -6.33 -3.19 -15.73
N GLY A 68 -6.77 -2.07 -16.29
CA GLY A 68 -7.41 -0.97 -15.55
C GLY A 68 -8.62 -1.40 -14.70
N PHE A 69 -9.17 -2.59 -14.97
CA PHE A 69 -10.24 -3.19 -14.17
C PHE A 69 -9.87 -3.36 -12.70
N TRP A 70 -8.62 -3.74 -12.38
CA TRP A 70 -8.16 -3.90 -11.00
C TRP A 70 -8.18 -2.59 -10.22
N LEU A 71 -7.78 -1.48 -10.87
CA LEU A 71 -7.81 -0.15 -10.25
C LEU A 71 -9.25 0.33 -10.01
N VAL A 72 -10.14 0.12 -10.99
CA VAL A 72 -11.56 0.45 -10.87
C VAL A 72 -12.18 -0.30 -9.69
N SER A 73 -11.93 -1.62 -9.60
CA SER A 73 -12.43 -2.45 -8.50
C SER A 73 -11.86 -2.00 -7.16
N LEU A 74 -10.55 -1.71 -7.09
CA LEU A 74 -9.91 -1.22 -5.87
C LEU A 74 -10.54 0.09 -5.38
N TYR A 75 -10.75 1.06 -6.27
CA TYR A 75 -11.35 2.35 -5.89
C TYR A 75 -12.81 2.21 -5.46
N ALA A 76 -13.59 1.36 -6.12
CA ALA A 76 -14.96 1.06 -5.71
C ALA A 76 -15.02 0.44 -4.31
N MET A 77 -14.13 -0.52 -4.02
CA MET A 77 -14.06 -1.15 -2.70
C MET A 77 -13.58 -0.19 -1.61
N LEU A 78 -12.57 0.65 -1.88
CA LEU A 78 -12.11 1.68 -0.95
C LEU A 78 -13.20 2.72 -0.67
N ALA A 79 -13.95 3.15 -1.69
CA ALA A 79 -15.07 4.06 -1.54
C ALA A 79 -16.17 3.47 -0.66
N GLY A 80 -16.54 2.20 -0.91
CA GLY A 80 -17.51 1.48 -0.09
C GLY A 80 -17.04 1.32 1.35
N TRP A 81 -15.80 0.88 1.55
CA TRP A 81 -15.24 0.67 2.89
C TRP A 81 -15.28 1.95 3.73
N ILE A 82 -14.87 3.09 3.17
CA ILE A 82 -14.78 4.35 3.91
C ILE A 82 -16.19 4.88 4.29
N LEU A 83 -17.20 4.68 3.42
CA LEU A 83 -18.59 5.02 3.73
C LEU A 83 -19.16 4.12 4.83
N PHE A 84 -18.92 2.79 4.78
CA PHE A 84 -19.35 1.88 5.83
C PHE A 84 -18.63 2.12 7.16
N ALA A 85 -17.37 2.55 7.11
CA ALA A 85 -16.62 2.97 8.29
C ALA A 85 -17.29 4.20 8.95
N ALA A 86 -17.71 5.18 8.15
CA ALA A 86 -18.39 6.38 8.66
C ALA A 86 -19.75 6.09 9.33
N VAL A 87 -20.47 5.06 8.86
CA VAL A 87 -21.77 4.66 9.43
C VAL A 87 -21.69 3.46 10.38
N ASN A 88 -20.49 3.02 10.75
CA ASN A 88 -20.21 1.96 11.74
C ASN A 88 -20.85 0.58 11.42
N VAL A 89 -20.83 0.15 10.16
CA VAL A 89 -21.33 -1.17 9.74
C VAL A 89 -20.20 -2.20 9.70
N GLY A 90 -19.91 -2.82 10.85
CA GLY A 90 -18.71 -3.67 11.05
C GLY A 90 -18.60 -4.90 10.15
N SER A 91 -19.71 -5.61 9.87
CA SER A 91 -19.68 -6.76 8.97
C SER A 91 -19.30 -6.37 7.53
N ALA A 92 -19.80 -5.24 7.05
CA ALA A 92 -19.47 -4.72 5.73
C ALA A 92 -18.00 -4.30 5.65
N LEU A 93 -17.42 -3.74 6.73
CA LEU A 93 -16.00 -3.39 6.80
C LEU A 93 -15.12 -4.62 6.59
N LEU A 94 -15.42 -5.72 7.27
CA LEU A 94 -14.64 -6.95 7.16
C LEU A 94 -14.77 -7.58 5.77
N ILE A 95 -15.98 -7.66 5.22
CA ILE A 95 -16.23 -8.22 3.88
C ILE A 95 -15.47 -7.43 2.81
N LEU A 96 -15.44 -6.09 2.90
CA LEU A 96 -14.76 -5.24 1.92
C LEU A 96 -13.23 -5.22 2.11
N SER A 97 -12.72 -5.39 3.34
CA SER A 97 -11.28 -5.34 3.60
C SER A 97 -10.51 -6.48 2.92
N ILE A 98 -11.11 -7.67 2.83
CA ILE A 98 -10.48 -8.84 2.20
C ILE A 98 -10.16 -8.60 0.71
N PRO A 99 -11.13 -8.25 -0.16
CA PRO A 99 -10.83 -7.96 -1.56
C PRO A 99 -9.91 -6.75 -1.73
N ILE A 100 -9.98 -5.73 -0.86
CA ILE A 100 -9.04 -4.60 -0.88
C ILE A 100 -7.60 -5.08 -0.71
N VAL A 101 -7.33 -5.99 0.24
CA VAL A 101 -5.99 -6.57 0.44
C VAL A 101 -5.55 -7.34 -0.81
N PHE A 102 -6.41 -8.17 -1.40
CA PHE A 102 -6.05 -8.91 -2.62
C PHE A 102 -5.75 -7.99 -3.82
N LEU A 103 -6.59 -6.99 -4.06
CA LEU A 103 -6.40 -6.03 -5.15
C LEU A 103 -5.14 -5.19 -4.95
N SER A 104 -4.88 -4.75 -3.73
CA SER A 104 -3.67 -3.99 -3.39
C SER A 104 -2.39 -4.85 -3.47
N LEU A 105 -2.47 -6.14 -3.12
CA LEU A 105 -1.37 -7.09 -3.30
C LEU A 105 -1.03 -7.27 -4.79
N GLN A 106 -2.01 -7.31 -5.68
CA GLN A 106 -1.77 -7.35 -7.11
C GLN A 106 -1.08 -6.06 -7.59
N LEU A 107 -1.53 -4.90 -7.12
CA LEU A 107 -0.87 -3.62 -7.42
C LEU A 107 0.58 -3.61 -6.90
N PHE A 108 0.81 -4.12 -5.68
CA PHE A 108 2.15 -4.24 -5.09
C PHE A 108 3.05 -5.15 -5.92
N ARG A 109 2.57 -6.34 -6.34
CA ARG A 109 3.34 -7.26 -7.19
C ARG A 109 3.72 -6.62 -8.51
N LEU A 110 2.76 -6.00 -9.18
CA LEU A 110 2.99 -5.31 -10.45
C LEU A 110 3.95 -4.14 -10.29
N SER A 111 3.90 -3.42 -9.18
CA SER A 111 4.81 -2.31 -8.89
C SER A 111 6.27 -2.74 -8.71
N LYS A 112 6.51 -4.01 -8.35
CA LYS A 112 7.86 -4.60 -8.19
C LYS A 112 8.38 -5.27 -9.47
N MET A 113 7.57 -5.33 -10.55
CA MET A 113 8.04 -5.83 -11.84
C MET A 113 8.97 -4.79 -12.50
N ASN A 114 10.07 -5.25 -13.09
CA ASN A 114 11.06 -4.38 -13.74
C ASN A 114 10.44 -3.64 -14.93
N TYR A 115 10.17 -2.37 -14.74
CA TYR A 115 9.92 -1.45 -15.84
C TYR A 115 11.25 -0.87 -16.28
N GLY A 116 11.59 -0.94 -17.56
CA GLY A 116 12.86 -0.48 -18.12
C GLY A 116 13.19 1.02 -17.90
N ASN A 117 12.35 1.75 -17.18
CA ASN A 117 12.54 3.15 -16.82
C ASN A 117 12.55 3.32 -15.29
N LEU A 118 13.70 3.73 -14.74
CA LEU A 118 13.92 3.90 -13.29
C LEU A 118 12.86 4.80 -12.62
N LEU A 119 12.47 5.91 -13.25
CA LEU A 119 11.48 6.83 -12.69
C LEU A 119 10.07 6.23 -12.66
N LYS A 120 9.69 5.42 -13.67
CA LYS A 120 8.42 4.69 -13.68
C LYS A 120 8.42 3.63 -12.58
N HIS A 121 9.55 2.95 -12.38
CA HIS A 121 9.71 1.93 -11.34
C HIS A 121 9.58 2.52 -9.93
N ILE A 122 10.28 3.60 -9.62
CA ILE A 122 10.22 4.26 -8.30
C ILE A 122 8.78 4.69 -7.97
N ARG A 123 8.08 5.30 -8.92
CA ARG A 123 6.69 5.76 -8.71
C ARG A 123 5.70 4.62 -8.50
N SER A 124 5.77 3.59 -9.32
CA SER A 124 4.88 2.44 -9.20
C SER A 124 5.16 1.67 -7.91
N SER A 125 6.43 1.52 -7.53
CA SER A 125 6.84 0.88 -6.28
C SER A 125 6.31 1.63 -5.07
N PHE A 126 6.44 2.96 -5.04
CA PHE A 126 5.89 3.79 -3.97
C PHE A 126 4.38 3.60 -3.81
N LEU A 127 3.62 3.71 -4.91
CA LEU A 127 2.17 3.55 -4.89
C LEU A 127 1.76 2.16 -4.43
N GLY A 128 2.40 1.10 -4.96
CA GLY A 128 2.09 -0.27 -4.61
C GLY A 128 2.34 -0.56 -3.13
N SER A 129 3.48 -0.12 -2.60
CA SER A 129 3.82 -0.29 -1.19
C SER A 129 2.89 0.48 -0.26
N LEU A 130 2.59 1.74 -0.58
CA LEU A 130 1.68 2.58 0.19
C LEU A 130 0.27 1.97 0.23
N THR A 131 -0.27 1.58 -0.93
CA THR A 131 -1.63 1.02 -1.05
C THR A 131 -1.74 -0.32 -0.33
N PHE A 132 -0.73 -1.20 -0.48
CA PHE A 132 -0.75 -2.51 0.15
C PHE A 132 -0.64 -2.41 1.67
N SER A 133 0.27 -1.59 2.17
CA SER A 133 0.44 -1.38 3.62
C SER A 133 -0.82 -0.79 4.25
N LEU A 134 -1.45 0.20 3.58
CA LEU A 134 -2.71 0.76 4.06
C LEU A 134 -3.85 -0.27 4.02
N SER A 135 -3.87 -1.18 3.04
CA SER A 135 -4.89 -2.23 2.99
C SER A 135 -4.79 -3.22 4.15
N LEU A 136 -3.57 -3.52 4.63
CA LEU A 136 -3.36 -4.31 5.83
C LEU A 136 -3.83 -3.57 7.09
N VAL A 137 -3.60 -2.26 7.18
CA VAL A 137 -4.15 -1.42 8.24
C VAL A 137 -5.68 -1.43 8.21
N ILE A 138 -6.30 -1.29 7.03
CA ILE A 138 -7.75 -1.39 6.82
C ILE A 138 -8.29 -2.73 7.35
N LEU A 139 -7.63 -3.85 7.04
CA LEU A 139 -8.01 -5.17 7.53
C LEU A 139 -7.93 -5.25 9.06
N VAL A 140 -6.86 -4.76 9.66
CA VAL A 140 -6.67 -4.74 11.13
C VAL A 140 -7.74 -3.89 11.80
N CYS A 141 -8.06 -2.72 11.26
CA CYS A 141 -9.17 -1.89 11.78
C CYS A 141 -10.53 -2.59 11.69
N SER A 142 -10.79 -3.28 10.57
CA SER A 142 -12.05 -4.03 10.38
C SER A 142 -12.16 -5.20 11.35
N LEU A 143 -11.08 -5.93 11.60
CA LEU A 143 -11.03 -7.02 12.58
C LEU A 143 -11.18 -6.47 14.02
N SER A 144 -10.51 -5.38 14.37
CA SER A 144 -10.64 -4.73 15.67
C SER A 144 -12.08 -4.29 15.94
N PHE A 145 -12.74 -3.74 14.94
CA PHE A 145 -14.15 -3.37 15.05
C PHE A 145 -15.06 -4.59 15.24
N PHE A 146 -14.80 -5.67 14.51
CA PHE A 146 -15.57 -6.91 14.59
C PHE A 146 -15.46 -7.57 15.98
N PHE A 147 -14.26 -7.63 16.54
CA PHE A 147 -14.04 -8.23 17.85
C PHE A 147 -14.44 -7.33 19.02
N SER A 148 -14.54 -6.02 18.82
CA SER A 148 -14.98 -4.99 19.79
C SER A 148 -14.29 -5.08 21.16
N SER A 149 -13.07 -5.64 21.23
CA SER A 149 -12.32 -5.89 22.46
C SER A 149 -11.02 -5.09 22.46
N GLU A 150 -10.70 -4.47 23.60
CA GLU A 150 -9.44 -3.77 23.82
C GLU A 150 -8.23 -4.70 23.64
N ALA A 151 -8.29 -5.88 24.26
CA ALA A 151 -7.21 -6.88 24.15
C ALA A 151 -7.03 -7.36 22.71
N ALA A 152 -8.12 -7.61 21.97
CA ALA A 152 -8.04 -7.97 20.57
C ALA A 152 -7.43 -6.85 19.72
N SER A 153 -7.77 -5.60 19.99
CA SER A 153 -7.20 -4.44 19.30
C SER A 153 -5.70 -4.31 19.53
N VAL A 154 -5.23 -4.53 20.75
CA VAL A 154 -3.80 -4.56 21.09
C VAL A 154 -3.09 -5.71 20.35
N LEU A 155 -3.65 -6.92 20.38
CA LEU A 155 -3.08 -8.07 19.68
C LEU A 155 -3.01 -7.85 18.16
N LEU A 156 -4.03 -7.24 17.57
CA LEU A 156 -4.08 -6.91 16.14
C LEU A 156 -3.04 -5.86 15.76
N LEU A 157 -2.78 -4.87 16.62
CA LEU A 157 -1.67 -3.92 16.43
C LEU A 157 -0.32 -4.64 16.41
N PHE A 158 -0.09 -5.56 17.35
CA PHE A 158 1.14 -6.38 17.36
C PHE A 158 1.22 -7.31 16.15
N ALA A 159 0.09 -7.82 15.65
CA ALA A 159 0.07 -8.66 14.45
C ALA A 159 0.60 -7.94 13.19
N LEU A 160 0.56 -6.60 13.14
CA LEU A 160 1.19 -5.83 12.07
C LEU A 160 2.72 -5.95 12.03
N LEU A 161 3.37 -6.41 13.11
CA LEU A 161 4.80 -6.69 13.10
C LEU A 161 5.17 -7.77 12.08
N ILE A 162 4.32 -8.79 11.91
CA ILE A 162 4.57 -9.88 10.97
C ILE A 162 4.71 -9.36 9.53
N PRO A 163 3.70 -8.70 8.93
CA PRO A 163 3.85 -8.16 7.59
C PRO A 163 4.92 -7.05 7.51
N SER A 164 5.13 -6.27 8.59
CA SER A 164 6.20 -5.28 8.60
C SER A 164 7.57 -5.93 8.43
N VAL A 165 7.90 -6.94 9.20
CA VAL A 165 9.17 -7.69 9.09
C VAL A 165 9.28 -8.35 7.71
N LEU A 166 8.22 -8.99 7.22
CA LEU A 166 8.22 -9.64 5.91
C LEU A 166 8.47 -8.65 4.77
N LEU A 167 7.82 -7.49 4.78
CA LEU A 167 7.95 -6.50 3.72
C LEU A 167 9.29 -5.76 3.80
N THR A 168 9.73 -5.37 4.98
CA THR A 168 10.99 -4.65 5.14
C THR A 168 12.20 -5.56 4.90
N HIS A 169 12.21 -6.76 5.47
CA HIS A 169 13.36 -7.67 5.37
C HIS A 169 13.45 -8.34 3.98
N PHE A 170 12.37 -8.97 3.50
CA PHE A 170 12.41 -9.74 2.25
C PHE A 170 12.23 -8.90 0.99
N LYS A 171 11.57 -7.75 1.07
CA LYS A 171 11.29 -6.87 -0.08
C LYS A 171 12.03 -5.56 -0.04
N ALA A 172 12.82 -5.29 1.00
CA ALA A 172 13.51 -4.02 1.26
C ALA A 172 12.55 -2.81 1.15
N ASP A 173 11.31 -2.98 1.64
CA ASP A 173 10.25 -1.99 1.54
C ASP A 173 10.15 -1.14 2.80
N VAL A 174 10.95 -0.08 2.84
CA VAL A 174 10.99 0.89 3.97
C VAL A 174 9.66 1.62 4.14
N LEU A 175 8.92 1.84 3.04
CA LEU A 175 7.69 2.60 3.08
C LEU A 175 6.58 1.91 3.88
N SER A 176 6.50 0.59 3.80
CA SER A 176 5.53 -0.20 4.56
C SER A 176 5.69 -0.01 6.07
N GLY A 177 6.93 -0.04 6.57
CA GLY A 177 7.20 0.21 7.99
C GLY A 177 6.87 1.64 8.40
N THR A 178 7.11 2.62 7.54
CA THR A 178 6.71 4.02 7.79
C THR A 178 5.19 4.17 7.90
N VAL A 179 4.42 3.49 7.04
CA VAL A 179 2.94 3.50 7.12
C VAL A 179 2.45 2.88 8.42
N PHE A 180 3.01 1.72 8.82
CA PHE A 180 2.64 1.08 10.09
C PHE A 180 3.03 1.91 11.30
N ALA A 181 4.21 2.56 11.26
CA ALA A 181 4.63 3.49 12.32
C ALA A 181 3.65 4.66 12.45
N TRP A 182 3.33 5.32 11.35
CA TRP A 182 2.36 6.41 11.33
C TRP A 182 0.99 5.99 11.89
N PHE A 183 0.48 4.84 11.44
CA PHE A 183 -0.78 4.30 11.93
C PHE A 183 -0.74 4.04 13.44
N SER A 184 0.33 3.41 13.95
CA SER A 184 0.50 3.12 15.36
C SER A 184 0.53 4.40 16.20
N PHE A 185 1.24 5.44 15.78
CA PHE A 185 1.19 6.74 16.43
C PHE A 185 -0.20 7.36 16.43
N ALA A 186 -0.91 7.29 15.30
CA ALA A 186 -2.28 7.79 15.20
C ALA A 186 -3.24 7.06 16.15
N VAL A 187 -3.07 5.74 16.31
CA VAL A 187 -3.82 4.93 17.30
C VAL A 187 -3.48 5.36 18.73
N GLY A 188 -2.19 5.55 19.04
CA GLY A 188 -1.75 6.03 20.34
C GLY A 188 -2.38 7.37 20.70
N MET A 189 -2.38 8.32 19.75
CA MET A 189 -2.98 9.64 19.93
C MET A 189 -4.51 9.57 20.08
N ALA A 190 -5.19 8.79 19.23
CA ALA A 190 -6.66 8.67 19.25
C ALA A 190 -7.19 8.05 20.54
N ASN A 191 -6.39 7.19 21.20
CA ASN A 191 -6.81 6.45 22.42
C ASN A 191 -6.18 6.98 23.71
N SER A 192 -5.42 8.06 23.69
CA SER A 192 -4.72 8.60 24.86
C SER A 192 -5.66 8.98 26.03
N GLY A 193 -6.92 9.30 25.73
CA GLY A 193 -7.94 9.61 26.75
C GLY A 193 -8.98 8.51 26.96
N ALA A 194 -9.02 7.48 26.12
CA ALA A 194 -10.08 6.45 26.13
C ALA A 194 -9.58 5.08 26.64
N SER A 195 -8.38 4.67 26.24
CA SER A 195 -7.79 3.37 26.59
C SER A 195 -6.26 3.49 26.72
N GLY A 196 -5.78 3.46 27.98
CA GLY A 196 -4.35 3.55 28.26
C GLY A 196 -3.52 2.43 27.64
N HIS A 197 -4.04 1.19 27.60
CA HIS A 197 -3.31 0.04 27.05
C HIS A 197 -3.13 0.16 25.54
N ILE A 198 -4.17 0.57 24.80
CA ILE A 198 -4.08 0.77 23.34
C ILE A 198 -3.18 1.97 23.02
N ALA A 199 -3.28 3.05 23.81
CA ALA A 199 -2.41 4.21 23.64
C ALA A 199 -0.92 3.83 23.84
N VAL A 200 -0.59 3.11 24.91
CA VAL A 200 0.77 2.62 25.17
C VAL A 200 1.25 1.69 24.05
N ALA A 201 0.41 0.73 23.61
CA ALA A 201 0.76 -0.17 22.52
C ALA A 201 1.05 0.63 21.23
N GLY A 202 0.21 1.60 20.86
CA GLY A 202 0.40 2.44 19.69
C GLY A 202 1.70 3.25 19.74
N PHE A 203 1.96 3.94 20.85
CA PHE A 203 3.19 4.71 21.04
C PHE A 203 4.46 3.85 21.12
N SER A 204 4.37 2.62 21.59
CA SER A 204 5.52 1.70 21.65
C SER A 204 5.83 1.09 20.27
N LEU A 205 4.80 0.70 19.52
CA LEU A 205 4.96 0.08 18.21
C LEU A 205 5.41 1.08 17.13
N GLY A 206 5.02 2.35 17.21
CA GLY A 206 5.42 3.37 16.26
C GLY A 206 6.94 3.45 16.05
N PRO A 207 7.73 3.73 17.11
CA PRO A 207 9.20 3.72 17.03
C PRO A 207 9.76 2.37 16.59
N MET A 208 9.17 1.26 17.00
CA MET A 208 9.62 -0.08 16.63
C MET A 208 9.51 -0.32 15.12
N PHE A 209 8.39 0.06 14.49
CA PHE A 209 8.25 -0.02 13.05
C PHE A 209 9.23 0.89 12.30
N MET A 210 9.49 2.09 12.81
CA MET A 210 10.50 3.00 12.24
C MET A 210 11.90 2.38 12.30
N LEU A 211 12.30 1.85 13.44
CA LEU A 211 13.59 1.20 13.61
C LEU A 211 13.75 0.00 12.69
N LEU A 212 12.73 -0.87 12.58
CA LEU A 212 12.74 -2.01 11.65
C LEU A 212 12.96 -1.55 10.21
N SER A 213 12.32 -0.47 9.79
CA SER A 213 12.47 0.08 8.44
C SER A 213 13.89 0.62 8.19
N ILE A 214 14.44 1.35 9.15
CA ILE A 214 15.79 1.92 9.05
C ILE A 214 16.84 0.81 9.02
N PHE A 215 16.80 -0.14 9.96
CA PHE A 215 17.75 -1.25 10.02
C PHE A 215 17.69 -2.12 8.77
N SER A 216 16.48 -2.44 8.27
CA SER A 216 16.34 -3.22 7.05
C SER A 216 16.90 -2.50 5.82
N SER A 217 16.78 -1.17 5.75
CA SER A 217 17.37 -0.39 4.66
C SER A 217 18.90 -0.37 4.72
N LEU A 218 19.48 -0.27 5.92
CA LEU A 218 20.92 -0.32 6.12
C LEU A 218 21.50 -1.69 5.75
N LEU A 219 20.90 -2.78 6.25
CA LEU A 219 21.33 -4.15 5.93
C LEU A 219 21.19 -4.45 4.42
N ALA A 220 20.13 -3.96 3.76
CA ALA A 220 19.98 -4.13 2.32
C ALA A 220 21.04 -3.37 1.51
N SER A 221 21.60 -2.29 2.06
CA SER A 221 22.66 -1.52 1.39
C SER A 221 24.03 -2.19 1.46
N GLU A 222 24.25 -3.05 2.45
CA GLU A 222 25.53 -3.74 2.67
C GLU A 222 25.68 -5.05 1.88
N ASP A 223 24.58 -5.63 1.38
CA ASP A 223 24.61 -6.88 0.63
C ASP A 223 25.09 -6.66 -0.81
N PRO A 224 26.36 -7.02 -1.14
CA PRO A 224 26.92 -6.81 -2.48
C PRO A 224 26.19 -7.63 -3.55
N SER A 225 25.54 -8.75 -3.19
CA SER A 225 24.77 -9.57 -4.12
C SER A 225 23.52 -8.84 -4.63
N LYS A 226 22.92 -7.98 -3.81
CA LYS A 226 21.79 -7.15 -4.19
C LYS A 226 22.20 -5.95 -5.05
N LYS A 227 23.45 -5.45 -4.90
CA LYS A 227 24.01 -4.43 -5.79
C LYS A 227 24.22 -4.96 -7.20
N VAL A 228 24.60 -6.22 -7.36
CA VAL A 228 24.78 -6.86 -8.68
C VAL A 228 23.45 -6.94 -9.43
N PHE A 229 22.33 -7.23 -8.74
CA PHE A 229 21.01 -7.22 -9.38
C PHE A 229 20.49 -5.81 -9.72
N ALA A 230 20.93 -4.78 -8.99
CA ALA A 230 20.58 -3.39 -9.30
C ALA A 230 21.41 -2.83 -10.47
N THR A 231 22.59 -3.40 -10.73
CA THR A 231 23.52 -2.98 -11.79
C THR A 231 23.46 -3.90 -13.03
N VAL A 232 22.72 -5.00 -13.00
CA VAL A 232 22.42 -5.73 -14.24
C VAL A 232 21.55 -4.82 -15.09
N ASN A 233 22.26 -4.07 -15.90
CA ASN A 233 21.73 -3.27 -16.99
C ASN A 233 20.61 -4.07 -17.66
N PRO A 234 19.37 -3.54 -17.77
CA PRO A 234 18.36 -4.19 -18.59
C PRO A 234 19.05 -4.40 -19.94
N ARG A 235 19.15 -5.65 -20.35
CA ARG A 235 19.77 -6.01 -21.63
C ARG A 235 19.22 -5.01 -22.62
N LYS A 236 20.11 -4.15 -23.18
CA LYS A 236 19.74 -3.41 -24.39
C LYS A 236 19.07 -4.43 -25.28
N PRO A 237 17.89 -4.15 -25.84
CA PRO A 237 17.33 -5.05 -26.85
C PRO A 237 18.50 -5.36 -27.75
N VAL A 238 18.83 -6.65 -27.86
CA VAL A 238 19.96 -7.10 -28.68
C VAL A 238 19.60 -6.59 -30.05
N ASP A 239 20.38 -5.63 -30.52
CA ASP A 239 20.15 -5.03 -31.83
C ASP A 239 20.25 -6.20 -32.80
N GLU A 240 19.23 -6.46 -33.60
CA GLU A 240 19.23 -7.58 -34.54
C GLU A 240 20.42 -7.50 -35.49
N ASP A 241 20.94 -6.28 -35.71
CA ASP A 241 22.14 -6.02 -36.49
C ASP A 241 23.43 -6.51 -35.79
N ASP A 242 23.52 -6.41 -34.45
CA ASP A 242 24.66 -6.96 -33.67
C ASP A 242 24.66 -8.51 -33.71
N LEU A 243 23.48 -9.15 -33.74
CA LEU A 243 23.37 -10.60 -33.89
C LEU A 243 23.78 -11.06 -35.30
N ARG A 244 23.43 -10.33 -36.34
CA ARG A 244 23.81 -10.62 -37.72
C ARG A 244 25.32 -10.50 -37.91
N ILE A 245 25.95 -9.43 -37.37
CA ILE A 245 27.41 -9.21 -37.45
C ILE A 245 28.18 -10.35 -36.75
N ARG A 246 27.67 -10.86 -35.60
CA ARG A 246 28.32 -12.01 -34.93
C ARG A 246 28.14 -13.32 -35.70
N LEU A 247 27.01 -13.58 -36.27
CA LEU A 247 26.76 -14.78 -37.09
C LEU A 247 27.59 -14.80 -38.38
N ASP A 248 27.81 -13.66 -39.00
CA ASP A 248 28.66 -13.54 -40.19
C ASP A 248 30.14 -13.67 -39.85
N ALA A 249 30.58 -13.17 -38.69
CA ALA A 249 31.96 -13.32 -38.20
C ALA A 249 32.30 -14.79 -37.87
N ASP A 250 31.37 -15.57 -37.34
CA ASP A 250 31.55 -17.01 -37.08
C ASP A 250 31.55 -17.84 -38.37
N ARG A 251 30.77 -17.45 -39.38
CA ARG A 251 30.79 -18.10 -40.70
C ARG A 251 32.11 -17.90 -41.47
N THR A 252 32.77 -16.77 -41.28
CA THR A 252 34.07 -16.49 -41.94
C THR A 252 35.24 -17.17 -41.23
N ARG A 253 35.09 -17.58 -39.97
CA ARG A 253 36.13 -18.34 -39.25
C ARG A 253 36.08 -19.86 -39.49
N SER A 254 35.01 -20.37 -40.05
CA SER A 254 34.82 -21.81 -40.31
C SER A 254 35.14 -22.23 -41.76
N LYS A 255 35.68 -21.35 -42.56
CA LYS A 255 36.29 -21.62 -43.87
C LYS A 255 37.79 -21.45 -43.82
#